data_6e51298fb82a324acb58cc85fb8086d3
#
_entry.id   6e51298fb82a324acb58cc85fb8086d3
#
_cell.length_a   1.000
_cell.length_b   1.000
_cell.length_c   1.000
_cell.angle_alpha   90.00
_cell.angle_beta   90.00
_cell.angle_gamma   90.00
#
_symmetry.space_group_name_H-M   'P 1'
#
loop_
_entity.id
_entity.type
_entity.pdbx_description
1 polymer ?
#
loop_
_entity_poly.entity_id
_entity_poly.type
_entity_poly.pdbx_seq_one_letter_code
_entity_poly.pdbx_strand_id
1 'polypeptide(L)'
;LILKGINLSIDSGEIHAIMGPNGSGKSTLANVLAGKPDYEITDGEINFMENLINDLPPDERSHLGMFLAFQYPSEIPGVRSYQMLKSSLDSKNDYFKREKLSVREFSKLYDQKVKDIGIDIDLTKRSLNFGFSGGEKKKNEILQLSILEPKLAILDETDSGLDVDALKAVSDGVNLMRSEDRSFIIVTHYQRILNYIEPDYVHILVDGEIVKSGTKELAQDIENNGYENIISSLGK
;
A
#
# COMPACT_ATOMS: atom_id res chain seq x y z
N LEU A 1 13.44 10.01 -17.55
CA LEU A 1 13.67 9.67 -16.15
C LEU A 1 12.58 10.31 -15.30
N ILE A 2 11.84 9.50 -14.51
CA ILE A 2 10.75 9.99 -13.65
C ILE A 2 11.26 10.14 -12.21
N LEU A 3 11.89 9.09 -11.67
CA LEU A 3 12.57 9.14 -10.37
C LEU A 3 14.06 9.45 -10.59
N LYS A 4 14.62 10.35 -9.79
CA LYS A 4 15.95 10.91 -10.01
C LYS A 4 16.87 10.68 -8.81
N GLY A 5 16.91 9.44 -8.32
CA GLY A 5 17.76 9.07 -7.19
C GLY A 5 17.07 9.29 -5.85
N ILE A 6 16.15 8.39 -5.51
CA ILE A 6 15.48 8.39 -4.21
C ILE A 6 16.33 7.60 -3.23
N ASN A 7 16.67 8.23 -2.09
CA ASN A 7 17.28 7.56 -0.95
C ASN A 7 16.26 7.53 0.18
N LEU A 8 15.79 6.34 0.52
CA LEU A 8 14.77 6.10 1.55
C LEU A 8 15.12 4.82 2.31
N SER A 9 15.15 4.90 3.64
CA SER A 9 15.26 3.75 4.52
C SER A 9 14.03 3.68 5.40
N ILE A 10 13.50 2.48 5.61
CA ILE A 10 12.31 2.21 6.41
C ILE A 10 12.66 1.04 7.33
N ASP A 11 12.64 1.27 8.62
CA ASP A 11 12.83 0.21 9.59
C ASP A 11 11.53 -0.59 9.82
N SER A 12 11.66 -1.78 10.37
CA SER A 12 10.51 -2.64 10.63
C SER A 12 9.53 -1.98 11.60
N GLY A 13 8.25 -1.98 11.27
CA GLY A 13 7.18 -1.40 12.08
C GLY A 13 6.89 0.07 11.82
N GLU A 14 7.71 0.77 11.04
CA GLU A 14 7.51 2.19 10.74
C GLU A 14 6.43 2.44 9.69
N ILE A 15 5.79 3.59 9.82
CA ILE A 15 4.85 4.15 8.84
C ILE A 15 5.46 5.41 8.23
N HIS A 16 5.72 5.36 6.93
CA HIS A 16 6.24 6.48 6.17
C HIS A 16 5.17 7.03 5.23
N ALA A 17 4.96 8.33 5.26
CA ALA A 17 4.10 9.03 4.29
C ALA A 17 4.95 9.67 3.19
N ILE A 18 4.58 9.42 1.93
CA ILE A 18 5.16 10.08 0.76
C ILE A 18 4.14 11.07 0.23
N MET A 19 4.43 12.35 0.39
CA MET A 19 3.59 13.43 -0.08
C MET A 19 4.27 14.21 -1.21
N GLY A 20 3.51 14.95 -1.99
CA GLY A 20 4.04 15.77 -3.07
C GLY A 20 2.95 16.17 -4.06
N PRO A 21 3.21 17.15 -4.92
CA PRO A 21 2.26 17.59 -5.94
C PRO A 21 1.97 16.48 -6.96
N ASN A 22 0.90 16.66 -7.75
CA ASN A 22 0.60 15.75 -8.84
C ASN A 22 1.75 15.73 -9.85
N GLY A 23 2.07 14.52 -10.35
CA GLY A 23 3.18 14.34 -11.29
C GLY A 23 4.58 14.28 -10.65
N SER A 24 4.71 14.37 -9.32
CA SER A 24 6.04 14.33 -8.65
C SER A 24 6.72 12.96 -8.68
N GLY A 25 6.02 11.88 -9.08
CA GLY A 25 6.58 10.53 -9.15
C GLY A 25 6.12 9.57 -8.04
N LYS A 26 5.16 9.95 -7.18
CA LYS A 26 4.68 9.13 -6.04
C LYS A 26 4.18 7.75 -6.46
N SER A 27 3.22 7.68 -7.38
CA SER A 27 2.70 6.39 -7.86
C SER A 27 3.73 5.63 -8.70
N THR A 28 4.68 6.35 -9.33
CA THR A 28 5.83 5.69 -9.98
C THR A 28 6.68 4.99 -8.95
N LEU A 29 6.99 5.63 -7.81
CA LEU A 29 7.73 5.00 -6.72
C LEU A 29 7.01 3.75 -6.20
N ALA A 30 5.70 3.85 -5.93
CA ALA A 30 4.90 2.72 -5.49
C ALA A 30 4.94 1.54 -6.48
N ASN A 31 4.79 1.82 -7.78
CA ASN A 31 4.82 0.81 -8.84
C ASN A 31 6.22 0.21 -9.04
N VAL A 32 7.28 1.01 -8.95
CA VAL A 32 8.68 0.53 -9.03
C VAL A 32 8.98 -0.41 -7.86
N LEU A 33 8.58 -0.04 -6.63
CA LEU A 33 8.73 -0.91 -5.46
C LEU A 33 7.97 -2.22 -5.61
N ALA A 34 6.76 -2.19 -6.18
CA ALA A 34 5.97 -3.39 -6.45
C ALA A 34 6.50 -4.24 -7.63
N GLY A 35 7.49 -3.75 -8.38
CA GLY A 35 8.10 -4.49 -9.50
C GLY A 35 7.29 -4.45 -10.80
N LYS A 36 6.48 -3.40 -11.01
CA LYS A 36 5.68 -3.29 -12.24
C LYS A 36 6.58 -3.25 -13.47
N PRO A 37 6.39 -4.15 -14.47
CA PRO A 37 7.32 -4.34 -15.58
C PRO A 37 7.41 -3.15 -16.55
N ASP A 38 6.49 -2.19 -16.48
CA ASP A 38 6.52 -0.97 -17.33
C ASP A 38 7.62 0.02 -16.91
N TYR A 39 8.30 -0.23 -15.79
CA TYR A 39 9.34 0.64 -15.25
C TYR A 39 10.69 -0.06 -15.21
N GLU A 40 11.71 0.63 -15.67
CA GLU A 40 13.10 0.18 -15.65
C GLU A 40 13.88 0.93 -14.56
N ILE A 41 14.64 0.20 -13.75
CA ILE A 41 15.58 0.78 -12.77
C ILE A 41 16.91 0.93 -13.49
N THR A 42 17.27 2.17 -13.85
CA THR A 42 18.47 2.47 -14.63
C THR A 42 19.73 2.59 -13.77
N ASP A 43 19.57 2.90 -12.49
CA ASP A 43 20.64 3.04 -11.51
C ASP A 43 20.10 2.91 -10.08
N GLY A 44 20.95 2.54 -9.13
CA GLY A 44 20.60 2.37 -7.73
C GLY A 44 20.13 0.96 -7.38
N GLU A 45 19.87 0.75 -6.10
CA GLU A 45 19.51 -0.54 -5.53
C GLU A 45 18.26 -0.42 -4.65
N ILE A 46 17.37 -1.42 -4.76
CA ILE A 46 16.25 -1.60 -3.87
C ILE A 46 16.50 -2.88 -3.06
N ASN A 47 16.74 -2.70 -1.77
CA ASN A 47 16.93 -3.80 -0.84
C ASN A 47 15.68 -3.98 0.03
N PHE A 48 15.17 -5.21 0.12
CA PHE A 48 14.03 -5.57 0.96
C PHE A 48 14.36 -6.82 1.78
N MET A 49 14.39 -6.68 3.11
CA MET A 49 14.72 -7.77 4.04
C MET A 49 16.01 -8.51 3.61
N GLU A 50 17.09 -7.74 3.41
CA GLU A 50 18.42 -8.24 2.96
C GLU A 50 18.47 -8.80 1.53
N ASN A 51 17.38 -8.73 0.77
CA ASN A 51 17.34 -9.16 -0.62
C ASN A 51 17.42 -7.96 -1.57
N LEU A 52 18.33 -8.00 -2.53
CA LEU A 52 18.31 -7.09 -3.67
C LEU A 52 17.16 -7.49 -4.58
N ILE A 53 16.19 -6.60 -4.79
CA ILE A 53 14.94 -6.93 -5.48
C ILE A 53 14.78 -6.25 -6.84
N ASN A 54 15.84 -5.60 -7.36
CA ASN A 54 15.77 -4.85 -8.62
C ASN A 54 15.16 -5.67 -9.76
N ASP A 55 15.64 -6.90 -9.95
CA ASP A 55 15.24 -7.78 -11.05
C ASP A 55 14.10 -8.75 -10.68
N LEU A 56 13.61 -8.71 -9.45
CA LEU A 56 12.52 -9.60 -9.02
C LEU A 56 11.17 -9.16 -9.60
N PRO A 57 10.42 -10.07 -10.22
CA PRO A 57 9.07 -9.78 -10.72
C PRO A 57 8.08 -9.55 -9.56
N PRO A 58 6.89 -8.97 -9.84
CA PRO A 58 5.90 -8.61 -8.81
C PRO A 58 5.46 -9.75 -7.91
N ASP A 59 5.31 -10.96 -8.46
CA ASP A 59 4.90 -12.15 -7.71
C ASP A 59 5.97 -12.59 -6.71
N GLU A 60 7.25 -12.57 -7.06
CA GLU A 60 8.33 -12.87 -6.14
C GLU A 60 8.43 -11.82 -5.03
N ARG A 61 8.31 -10.53 -5.34
CA ARG A 61 8.26 -9.45 -4.34
C ARG A 61 7.06 -9.62 -3.40
N SER A 62 5.91 -10.04 -3.94
CA SER A 62 4.72 -10.36 -3.14
C SER A 62 4.97 -11.56 -2.22
N HIS A 63 5.64 -12.61 -2.68
CA HIS A 63 6.02 -13.75 -1.84
C HIS A 63 6.93 -13.32 -0.69
N LEU A 64 7.91 -12.45 -0.95
CA LEU A 64 8.79 -11.89 0.09
C LEU A 64 8.01 -11.07 1.14
N GLY A 65 6.81 -10.60 0.81
CA GLY A 65 5.95 -9.89 1.73
C GLY A 65 5.72 -8.42 1.38
N MET A 66 5.89 -8.02 0.13
CA MET A 66 5.44 -6.72 -0.36
C MET A 66 3.99 -6.79 -0.81
N PHE A 67 3.22 -5.72 -0.56
CA PHE A 67 1.84 -5.57 -1.03
C PHE A 67 1.63 -4.16 -1.54
N LEU A 68 0.97 -4.02 -2.68
CA LEU A 68 0.54 -2.74 -3.22
C LEU A 68 -1.00 -2.66 -3.23
N ALA A 69 -1.56 -1.72 -2.46
CA ALA A 69 -2.93 -1.29 -2.61
C ALA A 69 -2.99 -0.23 -3.71
N PHE A 70 -3.72 -0.51 -4.77
CA PHE A 70 -3.77 0.33 -5.96
C PHE A 70 -4.66 1.56 -5.75
N GLN A 71 -4.33 2.66 -6.40
CA GLN A 71 -5.21 3.83 -6.47
C GLN A 71 -6.61 3.44 -6.99
N TYR A 72 -6.66 2.65 -8.06
CA TYR A 72 -7.88 2.10 -8.65
C TYR A 72 -7.81 0.57 -8.71
N PRO A 73 -8.38 -0.14 -7.69
CA PRO A 73 -8.39 -1.60 -7.71
C PRO A 73 -9.14 -2.17 -8.90
N SER A 74 -8.46 -3.04 -9.65
CA SER A 74 -9.02 -3.65 -10.86
C SER A 74 -10.17 -4.61 -10.56
N GLU A 75 -11.12 -4.69 -11.46
CA GLU A 75 -12.18 -5.68 -11.44
C GLU A 75 -11.72 -6.95 -12.18
N ILE A 76 -11.92 -8.12 -11.57
CA ILE A 76 -11.56 -9.40 -12.19
C ILE A 76 -12.82 -10.28 -12.33
N PRO A 77 -13.51 -10.22 -13.48
CA PRO A 77 -14.71 -11.03 -13.71
C PRO A 77 -14.42 -12.53 -13.57
N GLY A 78 -15.33 -13.24 -12.93
CA GLY A 78 -15.24 -14.69 -12.77
C GLY A 78 -14.36 -15.19 -11.62
N VAL A 79 -13.57 -14.32 -10.98
CA VAL A 79 -12.71 -14.67 -9.85
C VAL A 79 -13.25 -14.01 -8.58
N ARG A 80 -13.59 -14.79 -7.55
CA ARG A 80 -14.04 -14.25 -6.25
C ARG A 80 -12.83 -13.91 -5.38
N SER A 81 -12.98 -12.94 -4.46
CA SER A 81 -11.94 -12.60 -3.47
C SER A 81 -11.44 -13.81 -2.70
N TYR A 82 -12.35 -14.70 -2.28
CA TYR A 82 -12.01 -15.96 -1.60
C TYR A 82 -11.02 -16.81 -2.40
N GLN A 83 -11.31 -17.03 -3.70
CA GLN A 83 -10.48 -17.89 -4.57
C GLN A 83 -9.11 -17.27 -4.81
N MET A 84 -9.08 -15.98 -5.11
CA MET A 84 -7.84 -15.22 -5.32
C MET A 84 -6.97 -15.28 -4.07
N LEU A 85 -7.51 -14.96 -2.90
CA LEU A 85 -6.76 -14.93 -1.65
C LEU A 85 -6.27 -16.32 -1.20
N LYS A 86 -7.10 -17.38 -1.38
CA LYS A 86 -6.66 -18.74 -1.11
C LYS A 86 -5.49 -19.14 -2.01
N SER A 87 -5.58 -18.84 -3.30
CA SER A 87 -4.52 -19.14 -4.27
C SER A 87 -3.25 -18.36 -3.98
N SER A 88 -3.37 -17.07 -3.63
CA SER A 88 -2.22 -16.22 -3.29
C SER A 88 -1.51 -16.70 -2.02
N LEU A 89 -2.29 -17.06 -0.98
CA LEU A 89 -1.72 -17.59 0.26
C LEU A 89 -1.04 -18.96 0.04
N ASP A 90 -1.64 -19.82 -0.78
CA ASP A 90 -1.06 -21.11 -1.13
C ASP A 90 0.24 -20.95 -1.92
N SER A 91 0.29 -20.02 -2.86
CA SER A 91 1.50 -19.68 -3.63
C SER A 91 2.63 -19.17 -2.72
N LYS A 92 2.30 -18.29 -1.77
CA LYS A 92 3.25 -17.81 -0.75
C LYS A 92 3.77 -18.94 0.12
N ASN A 93 2.90 -19.86 0.54
CA ASN A 93 3.30 -21.01 1.35
C ASN A 93 4.17 -22.00 0.56
N ASP A 94 3.87 -22.23 -0.73
CA ASP A 94 4.73 -23.04 -1.62
C ASP A 94 6.13 -22.42 -1.77
N TYR A 95 6.21 -21.10 -1.98
CA TYR A 95 7.49 -20.39 -2.10
C TYR A 95 8.39 -20.61 -0.87
N PHE A 96 7.80 -20.54 0.33
CA PHE A 96 8.52 -20.76 1.59
C PHE A 96 8.53 -22.22 2.07
N LYS A 97 8.01 -23.17 1.27
CA LYS A 97 7.89 -24.59 1.63
C LYS A 97 7.16 -24.82 2.96
N ARG A 98 6.08 -24.05 3.19
CA ARG A 98 5.23 -24.11 4.37
C ARG A 98 3.98 -24.94 4.07
N GLU A 99 3.38 -25.52 5.12
CA GLU A 99 2.11 -26.20 5.01
C GLU A 99 0.98 -25.24 4.59
N LYS A 100 0.13 -25.68 3.66
CA LYS A 100 -1.03 -24.91 3.21
C LYS A 100 -2.19 -25.10 4.17
N LEU A 101 -2.97 -24.07 4.38
CA LEU A 101 -4.23 -24.20 5.07
C LEU A 101 -5.19 -25.09 4.27
N SER A 102 -5.87 -26.01 4.94
CA SER A 102 -6.98 -26.74 4.33
C SER A 102 -8.09 -25.76 3.92
N VAL A 103 -8.97 -26.18 3.02
CA VAL A 103 -10.13 -25.37 2.60
C VAL A 103 -10.98 -24.95 3.80
N ARG A 104 -11.15 -25.83 4.80
CA ARG A 104 -11.93 -25.55 6.00
C ARG A 104 -11.27 -24.49 6.91
N GLU A 105 -9.96 -24.58 7.10
CA GLU A 105 -9.20 -23.62 7.91
C GLU A 105 -9.20 -22.24 7.24
N PHE A 106 -8.94 -22.20 5.93
CA PHE A 106 -8.96 -20.95 5.18
C PHE A 106 -10.37 -20.33 5.18
N SER A 107 -11.44 -21.12 5.05
CA SER A 107 -12.81 -20.58 5.12
C SER A 107 -13.06 -19.90 6.46
N LYS A 108 -12.66 -20.52 7.58
CA LYS A 108 -12.81 -19.91 8.91
C LYS A 108 -12.02 -18.59 9.03
N LEU A 109 -10.78 -18.58 8.55
CA LEU A 109 -9.94 -17.37 8.55
C LEU A 109 -10.60 -16.27 7.72
N TYR A 110 -11.04 -16.58 6.49
CA TYR A 110 -11.68 -15.65 5.58
C TYR A 110 -12.96 -15.06 6.19
N ASP A 111 -13.86 -15.90 6.68
CA ASP A 111 -15.13 -15.47 7.28
C ASP A 111 -14.91 -14.58 8.50
N GLN A 112 -13.91 -14.89 9.32
CA GLN A 112 -13.54 -14.06 10.47
C GLN A 112 -13.03 -12.70 10.02
N LYS A 113 -12.12 -12.65 9.04
CA LYS A 113 -11.56 -11.38 8.53
C LYS A 113 -12.61 -10.52 7.83
N VAL A 114 -13.51 -11.11 7.05
CA VAL A 114 -14.68 -10.43 6.45
C VAL A 114 -15.53 -9.75 7.52
N LYS A 115 -15.79 -10.45 8.63
CA LYS A 115 -16.56 -9.93 9.76
C LYS A 115 -15.80 -8.80 10.48
N ASP A 116 -14.51 -8.98 10.76
CA ASP A 116 -13.68 -8.01 11.48
C ASP A 116 -13.58 -6.67 10.75
N ILE A 117 -13.51 -6.71 9.41
CA ILE A 117 -13.41 -5.52 8.54
C ILE A 117 -14.79 -4.92 8.24
N GLY A 118 -15.88 -5.66 8.51
CA GLY A 118 -17.23 -5.20 8.24
C GLY A 118 -17.54 -5.14 6.73
N ILE A 119 -17.14 -6.18 5.99
CA ILE A 119 -17.50 -6.35 4.57
C ILE A 119 -18.86 -7.05 4.51
N ASP A 120 -19.74 -6.52 3.65
CA ASP A 120 -21.02 -7.17 3.38
C ASP A 120 -20.78 -8.56 2.77
N ILE A 121 -21.41 -9.58 3.37
CA ILE A 121 -21.30 -10.97 2.94
C ILE A 121 -21.72 -11.17 1.47
N ASP A 122 -22.64 -10.36 0.94
CA ASP A 122 -23.06 -10.45 -0.44
C ASP A 122 -21.99 -9.99 -1.44
N LEU A 123 -21.08 -9.10 -1.02
CA LEU A 123 -19.93 -8.71 -1.82
C LEU A 123 -18.95 -9.88 -2.00
N THR A 124 -18.81 -10.73 -0.99
CA THR A 124 -17.90 -11.89 -1.05
C THR A 124 -18.33 -12.94 -2.08
N LYS A 125 -19.60 -12.94 -2.48
CA LYS A 125 -20.17 -13.84 -3.50
C LYS A 125 -19.95 -13.36 -4.93
N ARG A 126 -19.61 -12.06 -5.10
CA ARG A 126 -19.38 -11.45 -6.41
C ARG A 126 -17.94 -11.65 -6.89
N SER A 127 -17.69 -11.37 -8.15
CA SER A 127 -16.35 -11.30 -8.71
C SER A 127 -15.56 -10.16 -8.03
N LEU A 128 -14.26 -10.33 -7.94
CA LEU A 128 -13.34 -9.40 -7.28
C LEU A 128 -13.57 -7.97 -7.79
N ASN A 129 -13.94 -7.08 -6.88
CA ASN A 129 -14.21 -5.66 -7.11
C ASN A 129 -15.32 -5.35 -8.13
N PHE A 130 -15.98 -6.34 -8.73
CA PHE A 130 -16.98 -6.12 -9.78
C PHE A 130 -18.26 -5.51 -9.21
N GLY A 131 -18.56 -4.29 -9.65
CA GLY A 131 -19.72 -3.52 -9.20
C GLY A 131 -19.62 -3.07 -7.74
N PHE A 132 -18.40 -3.01 -7.17
CA PHE A 132 -18.16 -2.45 -5.84
C PHE A 132 -18.05 -0.93 -5.94
N SER A 133 -18.57 -0.23 -4.93
CA SER A 133 -18.28 1.18 -4.72
C SER A 133 -16.79 1.39 -4.38
N GLY A 134 -16.31 2.64 -4.44
CA GLY A 134 -14.93 2.96 -4.08
C GLY A 134 -14.56 2.48 -2.67
N GLY A 135 -15.41 2.75 -1.69
CA GLY A 135 -15.22 2.31 -0.30
C GLY A 135 -15.21 0.79 -0.14
N GLU A 136 -16.09 0.06 -0.86
CA GLU A 136 -16.12 -1.40 -0.84
C GLU A 136 -14.87 -2.01 -1.48
N LYS A 137 -14.35 -1.43 -2.57
CA LYS A 137 -13.07 -1.83 -3.18
C LYS A 137 -11.93 -1.66 -2.18
N LYS A 138 -11.88 -0.54 -1.46
CA LYS A 138 -10.84 -0.30 -0.46
C LYS A 138 -10.95 -1.22 0.75
N LYS A 139 -12.14 -1.48 1.27
CA LYS A 139 -12.35 -2.51 2.30
C LYS A 139 -11.88 -3.89 1.84
N ASN A 140 -12.09 -4.23 0.56
CA ASN A 140 -11.62 -5.49 0.00
C ASN A 140 -10.08 -5.53 -0.11
N GLU A 141 -9.39 -4.41 -0.34
CA GLU A 141 -7.92 -4.33 -0.24
C GLU A 141 -7.44 -4.54 1.20
N ILE A 142 -8.14 -3.97 2.20
CA ILE A 142 -7.85 -4.23 3.62
C ILE A 142 -8.04 -5.71 3.97
N LEU A 143 -9.06 -6.38 3.41
CA LEU A 143 -9.22 -7.83 3.55
C LEU A 143 -8.02 -8.59 2.98
N GLN A 144 -7.54 -8.19 1.81
CA GLN A 144 -6.36 -8.80 1.19
C GLN A 144 -5.12 -8.62 2.09
N LEU A 145 -4.87 -7.41 2.59
CA LEU A 145 -3.81 -7.12 3.55
C LEU A 145 -3.90 -8.00 4.80
N SER A 146 -5.10 -8.14 5.37
CA SER A 146 -5.32 -8.86 6.62
C SER A 146 -5.14 -10.38 6.51
N ILE A 147 -5.30 -10.94 5.30
CA ILE A 147 -5.12 -12.39 5.02
C ILE A 147 -3.70 -12.69 4.56
N LEU A 148 -3.13 -11.84 3.69
CA LEU A 148 -1.79 -12.06 3.12
C LEU A 148 -0.66 -11.67 4.09
N GLU A 149 -0.96 -10.86 5.08
CA GLU A 149 -0.04 -10.41 6.13
C GLU A 149 1.34 -10.01 5.57
N PRO A 150 1.39 -8.94 4.75
CA PRO A 150 2.65 -8.49 4.18
C PRO A 150 3.57 -7.90 5.26
N LYS A 151 4.86 -7.85 4.97
CA LYS A 151 5.87 -7.14 5.79
C LYS A 151 5.94 -5.66 5.45
N LEU A 152 5.70 -5.31 4.19
CA LEU A 152 5.58 -3.93 3.71
C LEU A 152 4.29 -3.78 2.91
N ALA A 153 3.42 -2.88 3.34
CA ALA A 153 2.23 -2.49 2.60
C ALA A 153 2.40 -1.08 2.03
N ILE A 154 2.26 -0.95 0.72
CA ILE A 154 2.31 0.32 0.00
C ILE A 154 0.87 0.69 -0.34
N LEU A 155 0.40 1.82 0.18
CA LEU A 155 -0.96 2.33 0.00
C LEU A 155 -0.90 3.51 -0.98
N ASP A 156 -1.18 3.28 -2.27
CA ASP A 156 -1.10 4.32 -3.29
C ASP A 156 -2.43 5.07 -3.41
N GLU A 157 -2.46 6.31 -2.91
CA GLU A 157 -3.63 7.21 -2.91
C GLU A 157 -4.94 6.53 -2.51
N THR A 158 -4.89 5.68 -1.46
CA THR A 158 -6.04 4.90 -1.00
C THR A 158 -7.16 5.74 -0.42
N ASP A 159 -6.92 7.01 -0.15
CA ASP A 159 -7.86 8.00 0.33
C ASP A 159 -8.60 8.75 -0.81
N SER A 160 -8.17 8.56 -2.06
CA SER A 160 -8.74 9.25 -3.21
C SER A 160 -10.19 8.82 -3.47
N GLY A 161 -11.10 9.80 -3.55
CA GLY A 161 -12.52 9.56 -3.85
C GLY A 161 -13.32 8.89 -2.73
N LEU A 162 -12.75 8.71 -1.52
CA LEU A 162 -13.47 8.20 -0.37
C LEU A 162 -14.21 9.31 0.39
N ASP A 163 -15.41 8.99 0.86
CA ASP A 163 -16.07 9.77 1.88
C ASP A 163 -15.41 9.57 3.26
N VAL A 164 -15.85 10.33 4.24
CA VAL A 164 -15.26 10.33 5.59
C VAL A 164 -15.39 8.95 6.27
N ASP A 165 -16.52 8.27 6.10
CA ASP A 165 -16.77 6.99 6.74
C ASP A 165 -15.94 5.88 6.12
N ALA A 166 -15.82 5.85 4.79
CA ALA A 166 -14.97 4.91 4.08
C ALA A 166 -13.49 5.13 4.40
N LEU A 167 -13.03 6.39 4.45
CA LEU A 167 -11.67 6.74 4.84
C LEU A 167 -11.36 6.26 6.25
N LYS A 168 -12.27 6.50 7.20
CA LYS A 168 -12.12 6.04 8.58
C LYS A 168 -12.04 4.51 8.65
N ALA A 169 -12.94 3.80 7.97
CA ALA A 169 -12.94 2.33 7.97
C ALA A 169 -11.64 1.74 7.40
N VAL A 170 -11.09 2.33 6.33
CA VAL A 170 -9.79 1.95 5.75
C VAL A 170 -8.66 2.22 6.75
N SER A 171 -8.67 3.39 7.36
CA SER A 171 -7.64 3.78 8.33
C SER A 171 -7.67 2.91 9.59
N ASP A 172 -8.86 2.60 10.10
CA ASP A 172 -9.03 1.68 11.23
C ASP A 172 -8.50 0.28 10.88
N GLY A 173 -8.77 -0.20 9.64
CA GLY A 173 -8.22 -1.45 9.14
C GLY A 173 -6.69 -1.47 9.10
N VAL A 174 -6.05 -0.39 8.62
CA VAL A 174 -4.58 -0.25 8.64
C VAL A 174 -4.05 -0.23 10.07
N ASN A 175 -4.67 0.55 10.95
CA ASN A 175 -4.25 0.66 12.36
C ASN A 175 -4.35 -0.68 13.10
N LEU A 176 -5.38 -1.49 12.84
CA LEU A 176 -5.50 -2.84 13.40
C LEU A 176 -4.39 -3.78 12.95
N MET A 177 -3.75 -3.51 11.82
CA MET A 177 -2.67 -4.33 11.27
C MET A 177 -1.28 -3.81 11.63
N ARG A 178 -1.15 -2.70 12.38
CA ARG A 178 0.15 -2.19 12.87
C ARG A 178 0.81 -3.23 13.76
N SER A 179 2.08 -3.47 13.54
CA SER A 179 2.90 -4.34 14.37
C SER A 179 4.38 -3.98 14.20
N GLU A 180 5.23 -4.38 15.13
CA GLU A 180 6.68 -4.19 15.04
C GLU A 180 7.31 -4.86 13.80
N ASP A 181 6.60 -5.81 13.18
CA ASP A 181 7.05 -6.57 12.02
C ASP A 181 6.45 -6.10 10.70
N ARG A 182 5.65 -5.03 10.68
CA ARG A 182 4.95 -4.57 9.48
C ARG A 182 5.08 -3.07 9.30
N SER A 183 5.67 -2.70 8.18
CA SER A 183 5.84 -1.31 7.78
C SER A 183 4.81 -0.90 6.74
N PHE A 184 4.54 0.40 6.68
CA PHE A 184 3.63 0.97 5.68
C PHE A 184 4.30 2.14 4.96
N ILE A 185 4.08 2.21 3.65
CA ILE A 185 4.30 3.42 2.84
C ILE A 185 2.93 3.94 2.45
N ILE A 186 2.57 5.14 2.89
CA ILE A 186 1.32 5.81 2.53
C ILE A 186 1.64 6.88 1.51
N VAL A 187 1.26 6.64 0.27
CA VAL A 187 1.36 7.64 -0.79
C VAL A 187 0.06 8.45 -0.81
N THR A 188 0.14 9.73 -0.57
CA THR A 188 -1.01 10.63 -0.60
C THR A 188 -0.61 12.05 -0.96
N HIS A 189 -1.54 12.81 -1.49
CA HIS A 189 -1.39 14.26 -1.66
C HIS A 189 -2.25 15.07 -0.67
N TYR A 190 -3.00 14.37 0.23
CA TYR A 190 -3.82 14.97 1.26
C TYR A 190 -3.38 14.55 2.66
N GLN A 191 -3.36 15.49 3.58
CA GLN A 191 -3.13 15.19 4.99
C GLN A 191 -4.26 14.38 5.63
N ARG A 192 -5.45 14.40 5.03
CA ARG A 192 -6.68 13.83 5.61
C ARG A 192 -6.52 12.40 6.13
N ILE A 193 -5.85 11.51 5.38
CA ILE A 193 -5.60 10.14 5.82
C ILE A 193 -4.60 10.09 6.99
N LEU A 194 -3.63 11.00 7.02
CA LEU A 194 -2.60 11.06 8.07
C LEU A 194 -3.13 11.55 9.43
N ASN A 195 -4.36 12.09 9.45
CA ASN A 195 -5.07 12.39 10.70
C ASN A 195 -5.64 11.13 11.37
N TYR A 196 -5.80 10.04 10.62
CA TYR A 196 -6.28 8.75 11.12
C TYR A 196 -5.17 7.72 11.24
N ILE A 197 -4.16 7.77 10.37
CA ILE A 197 -2.98 6.89 10.39
C ILE A 197 -1.77 7.78 10.64
N GLU A 198 -1.34 7.86 11.90
CA GLU A 198 -0.21 8.70 12.29
C GLU A 198 1.10 8.11 11.74
N PRO A 199 1.81 8.82 10.83
CA PRO A 199 3.08 8.38 10.30
C PRO A 199 4.22 8.71 11.27
N ASP A 200 5.26 7.85 11.26
CA ASP A 200 6.51 8.12 11.98
C ASP A 200 7.34 9.15 11.20
N TYR A 201 7.33 9.05 9.86
CA TYR A 201 8.05 9.97 8.98
C TYR A 201 7.18 10.42 7.81
N VAL A 202 7.44 11.66 7.37
CA VAL A 202 6.82 12.27 6.19
C VAL A 202 7.91 12.72 5.24
N HIS A 203 7.81 12.34 3.97
CA HIS A 203 8.76 12.69 2.91
C HIS A 203 8.05 13.46 1.82
N ILE A 204 8.64 14.55 1.37
CA ILE A 204 8.13 15.38 0.28
C ILE A 204 8.87 15.04 -1.00
N LEU A 205 8.12 14.49 -1.95
CA LEU A 205 8.59 14.11 -3.27
C LEU A 205 8.24 15.23 -4.28
N VAL A 206 9.24 15.79 -4.93
CA VAL A 206 9.08 16.80 -6.00
C VAL A 206 9.99 16.44 -7.16
N ASP A 207 9.46 16.43 -8.36
CA ASP A 207 10.22 16.16 -9.60
C ASP A 207 11.08 14.89 -9.55
N GLY A 208 10.60 13.84 -8.88
CA GLY A 208 11.26 12.55 -8.76
C GLY A 208 12.37 12.48 -7.70
N GLU A 209 12.46 13.46 -6.80
CA GLU A 209 13.44 13.52 -5.71
C GLU A 209 12.74 13.73 -4.36
N ILE A 210 13.22 13.08 -3.29
CA ILE A 210 12.83 13.42 -1.92
C ILE A 210 13.59 14.70 -1.53
N VAL A 211 12.85 15.80 -1.44
CA VAL A 211 13.44 17.13 -1.18
C VAL A 211 13.43 17.52 0.29
N LYS A 212 12.57 16.93 1.09
CA LYS A 212 12.48 17.17 2.52
C LYS A 212 11.91 15.95 3.22
N SER A 213 12.43 15.66 4.39
CA SER A 213 11.91 14.63 5.30
C SER A 213 11.69 15.23 6.69
N GLY A 214 10.69 14.74 7.40
CA GLY A 214 10.34 15.20 8.74
C GLY A 214 9.29 14.30 9.37
N THR A 215 8.63 14.81 10.39
CA THR A 215 7.58 14.12 11.11
C THR A 215 6.19 14.62 10.67
N LYS A 216 5.12 14.25 11.36
CA LYS A 216 3.75 14.65 11.03
C LYS A 216 3.55 16.17 10.91
N GLU A 217 4.36 16.97 11.62
CA GLU A 217 4.32 18.42 11.56
C GLU A 217 4.63 18.93 10.14
N LEU A 218 5.45 18.20 9.37
CA LEU A 218 5.72 18.52 7.98
C LEU A 218 4.47 18.40 7.11
N ALA A 219 3.62 17.37 7.35
CA ALA A 219 2.35 17.24 6.66
C ALA A 219 1.39 18.38 6.98
N GLN A 220 1.35 18.83 8.25
CA GLN A 220 0.55 19.98 8.67
C GLN A 220 1.02 21.29 8.03
N ASP A 221 2.34 21.47 7.94
CA ASP A 221 2.93 22.62 7.26
C ASP A 221 2.52 22.68 5.77
N ILE A 222 2.55 21.54 5.09
CA ILE A 222 2.08 21.43 3.69
C ILE A 222 0.59 21.78 3.55
N GLU A 223 -0.27 21.31 4.45
CA GLU A 223 -1.70 21.62 4.39
C GLU A 223 -1.99 23.11 4.57
N ASN A 224 -1.24 23.77 5.48
CA ASN A 224 -1.43 25.18 5.77
C ASN A 224 -0.81 26.10 4.71
N ASN A 225 0.35 25.75 4.18
CA ASN A 225 1.20 26.62 3.39
C ASN A 225 1.40 26.15 1.94
N GLY A 226 0.92 24.97 1.59
CA GLY A 226 1.13 24.38 0.27
C GLY A 226 2.56 23.91 0.03
N TYR A 227 2.82 23.37 -1.15
CA TYR A 227 4.16 22.91 -1.58
C TYR A 227 5.06 24.05 -2.06
N GLU A 228 4.50 25.22 -2.43
CA GLU A 228 5.22 26.33 -3.07
C GLU A 228 6.38 26.83 -2.22
N ASN A 229 6.18 26.96 -0.91
CA ASN A 229 7.22 27.41 0.00
C ASN A 229 8.43 26.48 0.04
N ILE A 230 8.18 25.16 -0.02
CA ILE A 230 9.26 24.16 -0.06
C ILE A 230 9.96 24.20 -1.41
N ILE A 231 9.20 24.23 -2.51
CA ILE A 231 9.75 24.26 -3.87
C ILE A 231 10.58 25.53 -4.09
N SER A 232 10.08 26.70 -3.66
CA SER A 232 10.79 27.97 -3.77
C SER A 232 12.10 27.98 -2.97
N SER A 233 12.14 27.33 -1.80
CA SER A 233 13.35 27.21 -0.98
C SER A 233 14.45 26.37 -1.63
N LEU A 234 14.10 25.54 -2.62
CA LEU A 234 15.02 24.69 -3.38
C LEU A 234 15.64 25.40 -4.60
N GLY A 235 15.21 26.62 -4.89
CA GLY A 235 15.69 27.40 -6.05
C GLY A 235 15.23 26.83 -7.40
N LYS A 236 14.13 26.06 -7.38
CA LYS A 236 13.49 25.47 -8.58
C LYS A 236 12.23 26.23 -8.95
#